data_1c1912ea494daf5e61ea451378802171
#
_entry.id   1c1912ea494daf5e61ea451378802171
#
_cell.length_a   1.000
_cell.length_b   1.000
_cell.length_c   1.000
_cell.angle_alpha   90.00
_cell.angle_beta   90.00
_cell.angle_gamma   90.00
#
_symmetry.space_group_name_H-M   'P 1'
#
loop_
_entity.id
_entity.type
_entity.pdbx_description
1 polymer ?
#
loop_
_entity_poly.entity_id
_entity_poly.type
_entity_poly.pdbx_seq_one_letter_code
_entity_poly.pdbx_strand_id
1 'polypeptide(L)'
;MGLKGMRRTQLSQYSNTFSFINELIEIFKTSNDKRLAHQKAKEILRQMTSEPEIIKELLTYNINQEGFLARKHYPVVDLPIYRNPDFHLVANCWLPLPSKDTSVSTKSLHHHGPMLLTSVTAFGPGYEHWLFEKPVLVDEQNEVFSMKLIERSPHPIHHICFVDSYTVHVPMYISELTITYALWSNSYSTSFLDK
;
A
#
# COMPACT_ATOMS: atom_id res chain seq x y z
N MET A 1 9.64 -8.61 15.92
CA MET A 1 8.69 -9.73 16.00
C MET A 1 8.02 -9.85 14.64
N GLY A 2 8.46 -10.83 13.81
CA GLY A 2 8.08 -10.91 12.40
C GLY A 2 6.60 -11.26 12.22
N LEU A 3 5.91 -10.48 11.40
CA LEU A 3 4.57 -10.78 10.89
C LEU A 3 4.66 -12.11 10.11
N LYS A 4 4.17 -13.19 10.71
CA LYS A 4 3.94 -14.44 9.98
C LYS A 4 2.82 -14.16 8.98
N GLY A 5 3.16 -14.05 7.69
CA GLY A 5 2.17 -13.99 6.61
C GLY A 5 1.19 -15.15 6.71
N MET A 6 -0.04 -14.94 6.26
CA MET A 6 -1.06 -15.99 6.18
C MET A 6 -0.45 -17.25 5.54
N ARG A 7 -0.50 -18.37 6.25
CA ARG A 7 -0.03 -19.64 5.66
C ARG A 7 -0.97 -20.03 4.52
N ARG A 8 -0.42 -20.63 3.47
CA ARG A 8 -1.13 -21.14 2.27
C ARG A 8 -2.42 -21.91 2.59
N THR A 9 -2.48 -22.56 3.76
CA THR A 9 -3.64 -23.33 4.27
C THR A 9 -4.82 -22.48 4.76
N GLN A 10 -4.64 -21.19 5.05
CA GLN A 10 -5.71 -20.32 5.56
C GLN A 10 -6.41 -19.54 4.45
N LEU A 11 -5.72 -19.27 3.33
CA LEU A 11 -6.29 -18.63 2.13
C LEU A 11 -7.15 -19.60 1.29
N SER A 12 -7.04 -20.91 1.50
CA SER A 12 -7.79 -21.92 0.73
C SER A 12 -9.31 -21.90 0.97
N GLN A 13 -9.77 -21.15 1.98
CA GLN A 13 -11.20 -20.94 2.24
C GLN A 13 -11.80 -19.80 1.39
N TYR A 14 -10.96 -19.02 0.68
CA TYR A 14 -11.35 -17.79 -0.03
C TYR A 14 -10.99 -17.92 -1.52
N SER A 15 -11.84 -18.56 -2.29
CA SER A 15 -11.54 -18.97 -3.68
C SER A 15 -11.17 -17.81 -4.62
N ASN A 16 -11.86 -16.68 -4.51
CA ASN A 16 -11.62 -15.54 -5.41
C ASN A 16 -10.30 -14.81 -5.08
N THR A 17 -10.05 -14.51 -3.82
CA THR A 17 -8.79 -13.89 -3.37
C THR A 17 -7.58 -14.72 -3.78
N PHE A 18 -7.70 -16.06 -3.73
CA PHE A 18 -6.63 -16.97 -4.10
C PHE A 18 -6.31 -16.94 -5.61
N SER A 19 -7.31 -16.78 -6.48
CA SER A 19 -7.08 -16.62 -7.91
C SER A 19 -6.20 -15.41 -8.23
N PHE A 20 -6.55 -14.24 -7.72
CA PHE A 20 -5.78 -13.02 -7.92
C PHE A 20 -4.34 -13.12 -7.39
N ILE A 21 -4.16 -13.75 -6.23
CA ILE A 21 -2.82 -13.97 -5.67
C ILE A 21 -1.98 -14.87 -6.59
N ASN A 22 -2.54 -15.94 -7.15
CA ASN A 22 -1.82 -16.81 -8.07
C ASN A 22 -1.41 -16.08 -9.35
N GLU A 23 -2.29 -15.25 -9.89
CA GLU A 23 -1.97 -14.41 -11.04
C GLU A 23 -0.83 -13.43 -10.75
N LEU A 24 -0.85 -12.77 -9.58
CA LEU A 24 0.25 -11.92 -9.14
C LEU A 24 1.56 -12.70 -8.98
N ILE A 25 1.52 -13.91 -8.41
CA ILE A 25 2.70 -14.78 -8.28
C ILE A 25 3.31 -15.06 -9.66
N GLU A 26 2.49 -15.45 -10.64
CA GLU A 26 2.98 -15.74 -11.99
C GLU A 26 3.53 -14.49 -12.70
N ILE A 27 2.90 -13.32 -12.52
CA ILE A 27 3.41 -12.05 -13.04
C ILE A 27 4.80 -11.74 -12.48
N PHE A 28 4.97 -11.83 -11.16
CA PHE A 28 6.25 -11.51 -10.51
C PHE A 28 7.34 -12.54 -10.78
N LYS A 29 6.97 -13.82 -10.95
CA LYS A 29 7.88 -14.91 -11.29
C LYS A 29 8.38 -14.82 -12.74
N THR A 30 7.51 -14.43 -13.66
CA THR A 30 7.83 -14.39 -15.10
C THR A 30 8.38 -13.05 -15.59
N SER A 31 8.34 -12.00 -14.75
CA SER A 31 8.85 -10.69 -15.09
C SER A 31 10.27 -10.49 -14.59
N ASN A 32 11.22 -10.26 -15.51
CA ASN A 32 12.61 -9.99 -15.18
C ASN A 32 12.82 -8.58 -14.56
N ASP A 33 11.86 -7.68 -14.76
CA ASP A 33 11.86 -6.32 -14.22
C ASP A 33 10.66 -6.15 -13.29
N LYS A 34 10.93 -5.71 -12.05
CA LYS A 34 9.88 -5.49 -11.05
C LYS A 34 8.95 -4.33 -11.41
N ARG A 35 9.43 -3.30 -12.12
CA ARG A 35 8.56 -2.22 -12.61
C ARG A 35 7.56 -2.73 -13.64
N LEU A 36 8.02 -3.61 -14.54
CA LEU A 36 7.15 -4.29 -15.50
C LEU A 36 6.13 -5.19 -14.78
N ALA A 37 6.55 -5.92 -13.74
CA ALA A 37 5.64 -6.71 -12.92
C ALA A 37 4.53 -5.83 -12.29
N HIS A 38 4.89 -4.70 -11.70
CA HIS A 38 3.93 -3.72 -11.17
C HIS A 38 2.99 -3.19 -12.24
N GLN A 39 3.49 -2.91 -13.45
CA GLN A 39 2.65 -2.46 -14.57
C GLN A 39 1.60 -3.50 -14.97
N LYS A 40 2.00 -4.77 -15.07
CA LYS A 40 1.08 -5.88 -15.37
C LYS A 40 0.09 -6.15 -14.24
N ALA A 41 0.53 -6.01 -12.99
CA ALA A 41 -0.30 -6.23 -11.80
C ALA A 41 -1.44 -5.22 -11.64
N LYS A 42 -1.38 -4.05 -12.31
CA LYS A 42 -2.41 -3.00 -12.20
C LYS A 42 -3.81 -3.52 -12.51
N GLU A 43 -3.93 -4.34 -13.54
CA GLU A 43 -5.24 -4.88 -13.95
C GLU A 43 -5.79 -5.85 -12.91
N ILE A 44 -4.95 -6.71 -12.36
CA ILE A 44 -5.34 -7.65 -11.29
C ILE A 44 -5.82 -6.88 -10.05
N LEU A 45 -5.06 -5.85 -9.64
CA LEU A 45 -5.45 -5.02 -8.51
C LEU A 45 -6.78 -4.29 -8.76
N ARG A 46 -7.03 -3.84 -10.00
CA ARG A 46 -8.32 -3.22 -10.35
C ARG A 46 -9.47 -4.23 -10.26
N GLN A 47 -9.28 -5.44 -10.76
CA GLN A 47 -10.29 -6.51 -10.65
C GLN A 47 -10.59 -6.86 -9.20
N MET A 48 -9.58 -6.92 -8.33
CA MET A 48 -9.76 -7.13 -6.90
C MET A 48 -10.69 -6.08 -6.25
N THR A 49 -10.69 -4.83 -6.75
CA THR A 49 -11.57 -3.79 -6.19
C THR A 49 -13.05 -4.00 -6.50
N SER A 50 -13.37 -4.85 -7.48
CA SER A 50 -14.76 -5.22 -7.82
C SER A 50 -15.30 -6.36 -6.96
N GLU A 51 -14.48 -6.91 -6.06
CA GLU A 51 -14.82 -8.03 -5.17
C GLU A 51 -14.90 -7.55 -3.71
N PRO A 52 -16.03 -6.99 -3.26
CA PRO A 52 -16.17 -6.43 -1.91
C PRO A 52 -16.00 -7.47 -0.80
N GLU A 53 -16.27 -8.73 -1.08
CA GLU A 53 -16.10 -9.83 -0.13
C GLU A 53 -14.64 -9.99 0.32
N ILE A 54 -13.64 -9.61 -0.51
CA ILE A 54 -12.22 -9.63 -0.12
C ILE A 54 -12.00 -8.76 1.13
N ILE A 55 -12.53 -7.54 1.13
CA ILE A 55 -12.37 -6.60 2.26
C ILE A 55 -13.08 -7.16 3.51
N LYS A 56 -14.29 -7.68 3.35
CA LYS A 56 -15.07 -8.23 4.45
C LYS A 56 -14.37 -9.44 5.09
N GLU A 57 -13.85 -10.34 4.27
CA GLU A 57 -13.08 -11.50 4.70
C GLU A 57 -11.81 -11.10 5.45
N LEU A 58 -11.04 -10.14 4.91
CA LEU A 58 -9.84 -9.61 5.54
C LEU A 58 -10.13 -8.97 6.90
N LEU A 59 -11.16 -8.16 6.98
CA LEU A 59 -11.59 -7.53 8.24
C LEU A 59 -11.99 -8.59 9.25
N THR A 60 -12.86 -9.54 8.86
CA THR A 60 -13.32 -10.62 9.73
C THR A 60 -12.16 -11.45 10.25
N TYR A 61 -11.22 -11.83 9.37
CA TYR A 61 -10.04 -12.60 9.76
C TYR A 61 -9.17 -11.83 10.77
N ASN A 62 -8.82 -10.58 10.45
CA ASN A 62 -7.89 -9.81 11.27
C ASN A 62 -8.47 -9.43 12.64
N ILE A 63 -9.76 -9.06 12.71
CA ILE A 63 -10.42 -8.71 13.99
C ILE A 63 -10.43 -9.90 14.95
N ASN A 64 -10.54 -11.12 14.43
CA ASN A 64 -10.54 -12.34 15.22
C ASN A 64 -9.12 -12.83 15.62
N GLN A 65 -8.04 -12.15 15.16
CA GLN A 65 -6.70 -12.51 15.59
C GLN A 65 -6.42 -12.01 17.01
N GLU A 66 -5.80 -12.87 17.83
CA GLU A 66 -5.38 -12.50 19.16
C GLU A 66 -4.50 -11.26 19.15
N GLY A 67 -4.79 -10.31 20.00
CA GLY A 67 -4.03 -9.06 20.15
C GLY A 67 -4.22 -8.06 19.02
N PHE A 68 -5.10 -8.32 18.03
CA PHE A 68 -5.36 -7.34 16.96
C PHE A 68 -5.85 -6.00 17.54
N LEU A 69 -6.86 -6.04 18.41
CA LEU A 69 -7.43 -4.83 19.03
C LEU A 69 -6.49 -4.12 20.00
N ALA A 70 -5.46 -4.82 20.49
CA ALA A 70 -4.44 -4.23 21.37
C ALA A 70 -3.35 -3.46 20.60
N ARG A 71 -3.30 -3.56 19.27
CA ARG A 71 -2.33 -2.84 18.44
C ARG A 71 -2.74 -1.38 18.28
N LYS A 72 -1.72 -0.51 18.14
CA LYS A 72 -1.97 0.88 17.76
C LYS A 72 -2.12 0.94 16.23
N HIS A 73 -3.35 1.11 15.76
CA HIS A 73 -3.65 1.11 14.34
C HIS A 73 -3.79 2.50 13.71
N TYR A 74 -4.07 3.52 14.53
CA TYR A 74 -4.27 4.86 14.01
C TYR A 74 -2.96 5.48 13.51
N PRO A 75 -2.95 6.18 12.36
CA PRO A 75 -4.08 6.50 11.49
C PRO A 75 -4.34 5.46 10.40
N VAL A 76 -3.52 4.42 10.27
CA VAL A 76 -3.63 3.41 9.22
C VAL A 76 -3.61 2.01 9.82
N VAL A 77 -4.62 1.22 9.49
CA VAL A 77 -4.70 -0.20 9.86
C VAL A 77 -4.22 -1.04 8.68
N ASP A 78 -3.11 -1.73 8.85
CA ASP A 78 -2.58 -2.62 7.82
C ASP A 78 -3.17 -4.02 7.99
N LEU A 79 -3.85 -4.52 6.97
CA LEU A 79 -4.42 -5.87 6.89
C LEU A 79 -3.62 -6.70 5.88
N PRO A 80 -2.71 -7.58 6.34
CA PRO A 80 -1.91 -8.40 5.42
C PRO A 80 -2.80 -9.35 4.62
N ILE A 81 -2.60 -9.40 3.28
CA ILE A 81 -3.28 -10.32 2.36
C ILE A 81 -2.35 -11.47 2.02
N TYR A 82 -1.16 -11.14 1.47
CA TYR A 82 -0.20 -12.13 1.03
C TYR A 82 1.23 -11.60 1.09
N ARG A 83 2.18 -12.48 1.37
CA ARG A 83 3.60 -12.16 1.35
C ARG A 83 4.42 -13.34 0.86
N ASN A 84 5.35 -13.08 -0.06
CA ASN A 84 6.37 -14.01 -0.50
C ASN A 84 7.72 -13.26 -0.70
N PRO A 85 8.79 -13.91 -1.17
CA PRO A 85 10.07 -13.24 -1.45
C PRO A 85 9.99 -12.13 -2.49
N ASP A 86 9.04 -12.18 -3.43
CA ASP A 86 8.95 -11.26 -4.56
C ASP A 86 8.11 -10.04 -4.28
N PHE A 87 7.03 -10.18 -3.51
CA PHE A 87 6.11 -9.09 -3.22
C PHE A 87 5.34 -9.26 -1.91
N HIS A 88 4.79 -8.14 -1.44
CA HIS A 88 3.87 -8.08 -0.31
C HIS A 88 2.60 -7.33 -0.73
N LEU A 89 1.45 -7.94 -0.52
CA LEU A 89 0.14 -7.36 -0.76
C LEU A 89 -0.59 -7.14 0.57
N VAL A 90 -1.06 -5.91 0.79
CA VAL A 90 -1.80 -5.52 1.99
C VAL A 90 -3.04 -4.72 1.62
N ALA A 91 -4.04 -4.70 2.48
CA ALA A 91 -5.08 -3.68 2.47
C ALA A 91 -4.78 -2.66 3.57
N ASN A 92 -4.67 -1.39 3.20
CA ASN A 92 -4.48 -0.28 4.12
C ASN A 92 -5.83 0.38 4.36
N CYS A 93 -6.32 0.33 5.60
CA CYS A 93 -7.51 1.06 6.02
C CYS A 93 -7.08 2.41 6.60
N TRP A 94 -7.34 3.46 5.87
CA TRP A 94 -7.05 4.84 6.22
C TRP A 94 -8.19 5.40 7.04
N LEU A 95 -7.92 5.72 8.31
CA LEU A 95 -8.91 6.32 9.20
C LEU A 95 -8.92 7.85 9.00
N PRO A 96 -10.11 8.48 8.99
CA PRO A 96 -10.19 9.93 8.83
C PRO A 96 -9.51 10.64 9.99
N LEU A 97 -8.87 11.76 9.68
CA LEU A 97 -8.35 12.65 10.71
C LEU A 97 -9.50 13.34 11.46
N PRO A 98 -9.34 13.64 12.75
CA PRO A 98 -10.28 14.48 13.45
C PRO A 98 -10.46 15.81 12.72
N SER A 99 -11.69 16.34 12.68
CA SER A 99 -12.06 17.54 11.91
C SER A 99 -11.23 18.80 12.22
N LYS A 100 -10.52 18.82 13.34
CA LYS A 100 -9.61 19.90 13.74
C LYS A 100 -8.26 19.87 13.02
N ASP A 101 -7.88 18.72 12.45
CA ASP A 101 -6.57 18.48 11.85
C ASP A 101 -6.66 18.29 10.32
N THR A 102 -7.69 18.84 9.69
CA THR A 102 -7.97 18.65 8.24
C THR A 102 -6.87 19.15 7.30
N SER A 103 -5.96 19.97 7.79
CA SER A 103 -4.82 20.48 7.03
C SER A 103 -3.58 19.58 7.08
N VAL A 104 -3.62 18.50 7.87
CA VAL A 104 -2.46 17.63 8.09
C VAL A 104 -2.66 16.28 7.42
N SER A 105 -1.57 15.73 6.89
CA SER A 105 -1.56 14.37 6.38
C SER A 105 -1.63 13.36 7.52
N THR A 106 -2.26 12.21 7.27
CA THR A 106 -2.24 11.06 8.19
C THR A 106 -0.85 10.45 8.35
N LYS A 107 0.04 10.71 7.42
CA LYS A 107 1.45 10.31 7.48
C LYS A 107 2.35 11.51 7.20
N SER A 108 3.55 11.46 7.75
CA SER A 108 4.59 12.40 7.38
C SER A 108 5.00 12.20 5.92
N LEU A 109 5.54 13.24 5.33
CA LEU A 109 6.20 13.18 4.03
C LEU A 109 7.36 12.16 4.11
N HIS A 110 7.37 11.19 3.21
CA HIS A 110 8.32 10.07 3.28
C HIS A 110 8.58 9.44 1.90
N HIS A 111 9.60 8.59 1.84
CA HIS A 111 9.84 7.63 0.76
C HIS A 111 10.02 6.22 1.35
N HIS A 112 9.92 5.22 0.51
CA HIS A 112 10.02 3.81 0.91
C HIS A 112 11.37 3.18 0.56
N GLY A 113 12.42 4.00 0.39
CA GLY A 113 13.73 3.51 -0.03
C GLY A 113 13.66 2.81 -1.40
N PRO A 114 14.27 1.61 -1.53
CA PRO A 114 14.29 0.88 -2.79
C PRO A 114 12.95 0.20 -3.15
N MET A 115 11.91 0.45 -2.39
CA MET A 115 10.62 -0.21 -2.59
C MET A 115 9.82 0.45 -3.71
N LEU A 116 9.17 -0.40 -4.52
CA LEU A 116 8.14 -0.03 -5.48
C LEU A 116 6.77 -0.23 -4.83
N LEU A 117 5.84 0.67 -5.10
CA LEU A 117 4.47 0.59 -4.61
C LEU A 117 3.49 0.77 -5.77
N THR A 118 2.55 -0.14 -5.91
CA THR A 118 1.31 0.10 -6.66
C THR A 118 0.14 0.04 -5.70
N SER A 119 -0.67 1.09 -5.67
CA SER A 119 -1.88 1.13 -4.85
C SER A 119 -3.12 1.41 -5.68
N VAL A 120 -4.26 0.89 -5.21
CA VAL A 120 -5.58 1.13 -5.80
C VAL A 120 -6.59 1.33 -4.69
N THR A 121 -7.47 2.33 -4.82
CA THR A 121 -8.56 2.53 -3.88
C THR A 121 -9.66 1.49 -4.14
N ALA A 122 -9.97 0.70 -3.11
CA ALA A 122 -10.96 -0.38 -3.16
C ALA A 122 -12.27 -0.02 -2.45
N PHE A 123 -12.25 0.95 -1.52
CA PHE A 123 -13.43 1.41 -0.79
C PHE A 123 -13.24 2.85 -0.32
N GLY A 124 -14.35 3.60 -0.24
CA GLY A 124 -14.40 4.97 0.24
C GLY A 124 -14.08 6.02 -0.84
N PRO A 125 -14.07 7.31 -0.48
CA PRO A 125 -13.87 8.40 -1.43
C PRO A 125 -12.44 8.51 -1.95
N GLY A 126 -11.47 7.87 -1.28
CA GLY A 126 -10.05 8.02 -1.58
C GLY A 126 -9.41 9.20 -0.84
N TYR A 127 -8.32 9.68 -1.39
CA TYR A 127 -7.52 10.79 -0.85
C TYR A 127 -6.82 11.53 -2.00
N GLU A 128 -6.13 12.63 -1.70
CA GLU A 128 -5.19 13.23 -2.63
C GLU A 128 -3.81 12.61 -2.45
N HIS A 129 -3.16 12.23 -3.53
CA HIS A 129 -1.80 11.72 -3.53
C HIS A 129 -0.85 12.80 -4.08
N TRP A 130 0.13 13.19 -3.28
CA TRP A 130 1.10 14.20 -3.63
C TRP A 130 2.48 13.56 -3.79
N LEU A 131 3.14 13.85 -4.91
CA LEU A 131 4.50 13.40 -5.25
C LEU A 131 5.43 14.60 -5.29
N PHE A 132 6.65 14.41 -4.80
CA PHE A 132 7.66 15.45 -4.71
C PHE A 132 8.97 15.03 -5.36
N GLU A 133 9.74 16.01 -5.81
CA GLU A 133 11.13 15.85 -6.20
C GLU A 133 11.96 15.41 -4.98
N LYS A 134 13.16 14.90 -5.27
CA LYS A 134 14.12 14.57 -4.21
C LYS A 134 14.44 15.83 -3.39
N PRO A 135 14.45 15.75 -2.06
CA PRO A 135 14.80 16.85 -1.20
C PRO A 135 16.21 17.37 -1.50
N VAL A 136 16.38 18.68 -1.55
CA VAL A 136 17.67 19.37 -1.68
C VAL A 136 17.94 20.11 -0.38
N LEU A 137 19.07 19.83 0.25
CA LEU A 137 19.52 20.54 1.46
C LEU A 137 19.89 21.98 1.07
N VAL A 138 19.21 22.95 1.67
CA VAL A 138 19.42 24.39 1.40
C VAL A 138 20.07 25.13 2.55
N ASP A 139 19.97 24.61 3.76
CA ASP A 139 20.65 25.14 4.95
C ASP A 139 21.08 23.95 5.83
N GLU A 140 22.39 23.70 5.85
CA GLU A 140 22.99 22.60 6.59
C GLU A 140 22.93 22.82 8.11
N GLN A 141 23.05 24.07 8.57
CA GLN A 141 23.09 24.40 10.00
C GLN A 141 21.73 24.18 10.66
N ASN A 142 20.65 24.47 9.93
CA ASN A 142 19.27 24.33 10.42
C ASN A 142 18.57 23.09 9.86
N GLU A 143 19.25 22.23 9.10
CA GLU A 143 18.70 21.03 8.45
C GLU A 143 17.45 21.34 7.60
N VAL A 144 17.48 22.49 6.89
CA VAL A 144 16.36 22.90 6.04
C VAL A 144 16.49 22.30 4.66
N PHE A 145 15.45 21.63 4.21
CA PHE A 145 15.35 21.04 2.87
C PHE A 145 14.30 21.76 2.04
N SER A 146 14.59 21.97 0.77
CA SER A 146 13.64 22.40 -0.24
C SER A 146 13.17 21.20 -1.04
N MET A 147 11.88 21.14 -1.31
CA MET A 147 11.26 20.14 -2.20
C MET A 147 10.25 20.81 -3.10
N LYS A 148 10.18 20.35 -4.34
CA LYS A 148 9.18 20.81 -5.30
C LYS A 148 8.10 19.75 -5.43
N LEU A 149 6.84 20.18 -5.42
CA LEU A 149 5.69 19.33 -5.74
C LEU A 149 5.73 19.02 -7.25
N ILE A 150 5.78 17.72 -7.59
CA ILE A 150 5.73 17.22 -8.98
C ILE A 150 4.30 17.05 -9.43
N GLU A 151 3.51 16.40 -8.57
CA GLU A 151 2.15 15.98 -8.92
C GLU A 151 1.25 16.05 -7.68
N ARG A 152 0.03 16.49 -7.92
CA ARG A 152 -1.08 16.41 -6.99
C ARG A 152 -2.24 15.78 -7.72
N SER A 153 -2.60 14.57 -7.38
CA SER A 153 -3.66 13.83 -8.07
C SER A 153 -4.66 13.24 -7.08
N PRO A 154 -5.97 13.23 -7.42
CA PRO A 154 -6.94 12.48 -6.64
C PRO A 154 -6.69 10.98 -6.80
N HIS A 155 -6.94 10.24 -5.73
CA HIS A 155 -6.86 8.79 -5.70
C HIS A 155 -8.23 8.19 -5.34
N PRO A 156 -9.27 8.41 -6.19
CA PRO A 156 -10.62 7.92 -5.94
C PRO A 156 -10.71 6.40 -6.12
N ILE A 157 -11.89 5.84 -5.87
CA ILE A 157 -12.16 4.41 -6.06
C ILE A 157 -11.75 3.95 -7.47
N HIS A 158 -11.13 2.78 -7.55
CA HIS A 158 -10.53 2.15 -8.75
C HIS A 158 -9.34 2.89 -9.38
N HIS A 159 -8.97 4.06 -8.87
CA HIS A 159 -7.78 4.75 -9.35
C HIS A 159 -6.52 4.03 -8.87
N ILE A 160 -5.54 3.88 -9.79
CA ILE A 160 -4.27 3.21 -9.53
C ILE A 160 -3.14 4.22 -9.56
N CYS A 161 -2.36 4.24 -8.50
CA CYS A 161 -1.13 5.01 -8.39
C CYS A 161 0.08 4.08 -8.37
N PHE A 162 1.17 4.48 -9.01
CA PHE A 162 2.48 3.83 -8.93
C PHE A 162 3.50 4.82 -8.36
N VAL A 163 4.19 4.39 -7.31
CA VAL A 163 5.29 5.15 -6.69
C VAL A 163 6.58 4.38 -6.90
N ASP A 164 7.52 4.98 -7.61
CA ASP A 164 8.83 4.39 -7.86
C ASP A 164 9.72 4.47 -6.61
N SER A 165 10.81 3.70 -6.61
CA SER A 165 11.80 3.71 -5.53
C SER A 165 12.34 5.13 -5.26
N TYR A 166 12.55 5.42 -3.98
CA TYR A 166 13.04 6.73 -3.48
C TYR A 166 12.16 7.94 -3.82
N THR A 167 10.98 7.75 -4.42
CA THR A 167 10.05 8.85 -4.67
C THR A 167 9.42 9.31 -3.36
N VAL A 168 9.54 10.59 -3.07
CA VAL A 168 8.94 11.21 -1.89
C VAL A 168 7.47 11.47 -2.16
N HIS A 169 6.61 11.05 -1.26
CA HIS A 169 5.16 11.19 -1.42
C HIS A 169 4.41 11.29 -0.09
N VAL A 170 3.15 11.66 -0.17
CA VAL A 170 2.24 11.70 0.98
C VAL A 170 0.78 11.61 0.55
N PRO A 171 -0.05 10.79 1.22
CA PRO A 171 -1.51 10.85 1.10
C PRO A 171 -2.05 12.01 1.95
N MET A 172 -2.95 12.81 1.38
CA MET A 172 -3.52 14.03 1.98
C MET A 172 -5.05 13.96 2.00
N TYR A 173 -5.66 14.67 2.93
CA TYR A 173 -7.11 14.93 2.98
C TYR A 173 -7.99 13.67 3.02
N ILE A 174 -7.64 12.74 3.90
CA ILE A 174 -8.46 11.56 4.14
C ILE A 174 -9.66 11.99 5.01
N SER A 175 -10.79 12.23 4.36
CA SER A 175 -12.02 12.75 5.01
C SER A 175 -12.91 11.67 5.60
N GLU A 176 -12.86 10.46 5.02
CA GLU A 176 -13.67 9.32 5.41
C GLU A 176 -12.83 8.04 5.33
N LEU A 177 -13.34 6.96 5.94
CA LEU A 177 -12.70 5.65 5.84
C LEU A 177 -12.44 5.30 4.38
N THR A 178 -11.18 5.13 4.06
CA THR A 178 -10.72 4.71 2.73
C THR A 178 -9.91 3.43 2.86
N ILE A 179 -10.14 2.46 1.98
CA ILE A 179 -9.35 1.23 1.93
C ILE A 179 -8.65 1.14 0.59
N THR A 180 -7.34 0.93 0.62
CA THR A 180 -6.53 0.71 -0.59
C THR A 180 -5.85 -0.64 -0.55
N TYR A 181 -5.81 -1.35 -1.68
CA TYR A 181 -4.85 -2.43 -1.85
C TYR A 181 -3.49 -1.83 -2.22
N ALA A 182 -2.45 -2.27 -1.55
CA ALA A 182 -1.08 -1.82 -1.74
C ALA A 182 -0.17 -3.03 -2.01
N LEU A 183 0.39 -3.04 -3.21
CA LEU A 183 1.33 -4.06 -3.68
C LEU A 183 2.74 -3.48 -3.60
N TRP A 184 3.60 -4.15 -2.85
CA TRP A 184 4.97 -3.76 -2.58
C TRP A 184 5.95 -4.76 -3.15
N SER A 185 7.04 -4.30 -3.75
CA SER A 185 8.20 -5.13 -4.04
C SER A 185 9.50 -4.35 -3.88
N ASN A 186 10.63 -5.06 -3.78
CA ASN A 186 11.92 -4.42 -3.89
C ASN A 186 12.22 -4.11 -5.36
N SER A 187 12.78 -2.93 -5.67
CA SER A 187 13.20 -2.55 -7.03
C SER A 187 14.40 -3.37 -7.52
N TYR A 188 15.15 -3.98 -6.59
CA TYR A 188 16.25 -4.90 -6.89
C TYR A 188 15.78 -6.35 -6.84
N SER A 189 16.49 -7.25 -7.49
CA SER A 189 16.17 -8.69 -7.53
C SER A 189 16.37 -9.44 -6.19
N THR A 190 16.64 -8.72 -5.09
CA THR A 190 16.83 -9.29 -3.77
C THR A 190 15.50 -9.68 -3.13
N SER A 191 15.47 -10.83 -2.45
CA SER A 191 14.31 -11.31 -1.72
C SER A 191 13.79 -10.28 -0.70
N PHE A 192 12.47 -10.17 -0.62
CA PHE A 192 11.78 -9.34 0.37
C PHE A 192 11.94 -9.87 1.80
N LEU A 193 12.39 -11.13 1.93
CA LEU A 193 12.53 -11.80 3.23
C LEU A 193 13.92 -11.63 3.85
N ASP A 194 14.88 -11.06 3.11
CA ASP A 194 16.29 -10.93 3.54
C ASP A 194 16.54 -9.64 4.34
N LYS A 195 15.50 -9.07 4.99
CA LYS A 195 15.59 -7.89 5.86
C LYS A 195 15.04 -8.14 7.24
#